data_8adaa438596789b089864b2df85cca18
#
_entry.id   8adaa438596789b089864b2df85cca18
#
_cell.length_a   1.000
_cell.length_b   1.000
_cell.length_c   1.000
_cell.angle_alpha   90.00
_cell.angle_beta   90.00
_cell.angle_gamma   90.00
#
_symmetry.space_group_name_H-M   'P 1'
#
loop_
_entity.id
_entity.type
_entity.pdbx_description
1 polymer ?
#
loop_
_entity_poly.entity_id
_entity_poly.type
_entity_poly.pdbx_seq_one_letter_code
_entity_poly.pdbx_strand_id
1 'polypeptide(L)'
;VRNWWLKVNGFDYNAKLPELCHEYLAKGADMAGEGFANLQAYANAAYLDGTQVSDLQAFCSSYLDVFNRGFHYAFIAAIVMMLVSLAIYVSNRKRFPDPSQKATTGTEKASAAEIKMSAQEIRQRIYALFAVFGVVIFFWVSFHQNGYSLTYFARDYVNLNVINIDLGFTTIKGAEIFQSVNPFFVVTLTPLIMWLFGWLRKRNIEISTPMKIAMGMGIAAFAYLFLVFFSLALPDKAALAGMKADEVQSILVTPWVMVGLYFILTVAELFISPLGLAFVSKVAPPHMQGLMQGFWLAATAVGNALLFVGGWLYIHTPMWTTWTVFVVACGLSMLVMLAMVKWLERVTK
;
A
#
# COMPACT_ATOMS: atom_id res chain seq x y z
N VAL A 1 1.55 7.36 17.64
CA VAL A 1 0.48 7.50 18.64
C VAL A 1 0.34 6.20 19.44
N ARG A 2 0.14 5.00 18.81
CA ARG A 2 -0.02 3.72 19.51
C ARG A 2 1.13 3.42 20.45
N ASN A 3 2.37 3.47 19.99
CA ASN A 3 3.55 3.19 20.81
C ASN A 3 3.75 4.24 21.93
N TRP A 4 3.42 5.50 21.65
CA TRP A 4 3.37 6.54 22.68
C TRP A 4 2.37 6.17 23.80
N TRP A 5 1.16 5.74 23.42
CA TRP A 5 0.13 5.35 24.41
C TRP A 5 0.53 4.13 25.22
N LEU A 6 1.16 3.13 24.59
CA LEU A 6 1.74 1.99 25.33
C LEU A 6 2.77 2.46 26.35
N LYS A 7 3.71 3.32 25.94
CA LYS A 7 4.77 3.84 26.81
C LYS A 7 4.21 4.65 27.99
N VAL A 8 3.18 5.47 27.76
CA VAL A 8 2.47 6.20 28.84
C VAL A 8 1.83 5.26 29.86
N ASN A 9 1.39 4.07 29.43
CA ASN A 9 0.80 3.05 30.32
C ASN A 9 1.83 2.03 30.84
N GLY A 10 3.13 2.32 30.74
CA GLY A 10 4.20 1.49 31.29
C GLY A 10 4.57 0.27 30.45
N PHE A 11 4.08 0.18 29.20
CA PHE A 11 4.37 -0.94 28.31
C PHE A 11 5.30 -0.56 27.16
N ASP A 12 6.21 -1.48 26.82
CA ASP A 12 6.94 -1.43 25.57
C ASP A 12 6.19 -2.21 24.47
N TYR A 13 6.36 -1.75 23.23
CA TYR A 13 5.76 -2.42 22.08
C TYR A 13 6.59 -3.63 21.64
N ASN A 14 5.91 -4.77 21.50
CA ASN A 14 6.44 -5.97 20.85
C ASN A 14 5.47 -6.42 19.75
N ALA A 15 5.98 -6.65 18.54
CA ALA A 15 5.17 -6.97 17.37
C ALA A 15 4.42 -8.32 17.47
N LYS A 16 4.98 -9.29 18.21
CA LYS A 16 4.41 -10.63 18.38
C LYS A 16 3.46 -10.75 19.58
N LEU A 17 3.61 -9.86 20.55
CA LEU A 17 2.88 -9.95 21.81
C LEU A 17 1.36 -9.87 21.67
N PRO A 18 0.75 -9.00 20.83
CA PRO A 18 -0.69 -8.98 20.66
C PRO A 18 -1.27 -10.30 20.14
N GLU A 19 -0.60 -10.94 19.17
CA GLU A 19 -1.03 -12.23 18.63
C GLU A 19 -0.96 -13.34 19.66
N LEU A 20 0.15 -13.43 20.39
CA LEU A 20 0.34 -14.40 21.46
C LEU A 20 -0.65 -14.19 22.62
N CYS A 21 -0.94 -12.94 22.99
CA CYS A 21 -1.94 -12.63 24.00
C CYS A 21 -3.35 -13.04 23.55
N HIS A 22 -3.72 -12.82 22.30
CA HIS A 22 -5.00 -13.28 21.76
C HIS A 22 -5.10 -14.81 21.75
N GLU A 23 -4.04 -15.50 21.34
CA GLU A 23 -4.00 -16.95 21.34
C GLU A 23 -4.12 -17.52 22.78
N TYR A 24 -3.40 -16.94 23.74
CA TYR A 24 -3.47 -17.35 25.13
C TYR A 24 -4.86 -17.12 25.74
N LEU A 25 -5.50 -15.99 25.47
CA LEU A 25 -6.86 -15.73 25.96
C LEU A 25 -7.91 -16.66 25.33
N ALA A 26 -7.65 -17.19 24.11
CA ALA A 26 -8.53 -18.13 23.44
C ALA A 26 -8.31 -19.59 23.90
N LYS A 27 -7.06 -20.02 24.13
CA LYS A 27 -6.70 -21.42 24.38
C LYS A 27 -6.30 -21.68 25.83
N GLY A 28 -5.96 -20.67 26.63
CA GLY A 28 -5.52 -20.81 28.01
C GLY A 28 -4.24 -21.65 28.13
N ALA A 29 -4.25 -22.58 29.05
CA ALA A 29 -3.13 -23.50 29.32
C ALA A 29 -2.87 -24.52 28.19
N ASP A 30 -3.79 -24.67 27.25
CA ASP A 30 -3.66 -25.56 26.07
C ASP A 30 -2.80 -24.93 24.96
N MET A 31 -2.26 -23.73 25.19
CA MET A 31 -1.29 -23.12 24.29
C MET A 31 0.01 -23.94 24.26
N ALA A 32 0.46 -24.33 23.07
CA ALA A 32 1.62 -25.22 22.89
C ALA A 32 2.90 -24.65 23.52
N GLY A 33 3.73 -25.52 24.10
CA GLY A 33 4.85 -25.21 25.00
C GLY A 33 5.79 -24.06 24.60
N GLU A 34 6.24 -23.96 23.34
CA GLU A 34 7.12 -22.85 22.90
C GLU A 34 6.37 -21.51 22.78
N GLY A 35 5.10 -21.52 22.35
CA GLY A 35 4.27 -20.33 22.31
C GLY A 35 4.06 -19.72 23.70
N PHE A 36 3.83 -20.56 24.69
CA PHE A 36 3.68 -20.13 26.10
C PHE A 36 4.98 -19.55 26.65
N ALA A 37 6.13 -20.21 26.41
CA ALA A 37 7.43 -19.73 26.86
C ALA A 37 7.80 -18.37 26.23
N ASN A 38 7.54 -18.21 24.94
CA ASN A 38 7.73 -16.95 24.23
C ASN A 38 6.80 -15.85 24.75
N LEU A 39 5.53 -16.16 25.04
CA LEU A 39 4.58 -15.22 25.64
C LEU A 39 5.08 -14.73 27.01
N GLN A 40 5.50 -15.65 27.90
CA GLN A 40 6.03 -15.29 29.23
C GLN A 40 7.26 -14.39 29.13
N ALA A 41 8.20 -14.74 28.22
CA ALA A 41 9.42 -13.94 28.00
C ALA A 41 9.11 -12.53 27.49
N TYR A 42 8.23 -12.43 26.47
CA TYR A 42 7.83 -11.12 25.92
C TYR A 42 6.98 -10.31 26.88
N ALA A 43 6.12 -10.95 27.68
CA ALA A 43 5.33 -10.27 28.70
C ALA A 43 6.22 -9.64 29.78
N ASN A 44 7.21 -10.38 30.27
CA ASN A 44 8.19 -9.88 31.25
C ASN A 44 9.03 -8.72 30.68
N ALA A 45 9.36 -8.79 29.40
CA ALA A 45 10.11 -7.72 28.72
C ALA A 45 9.25 -6.51 28.31
N ALA A 46 7.92 -6.63 28.40
CA ALA A 46 7.00 -5.56 27.99
C ALA A 46 6.82 -4.48 29.07
N TYR A 47 7.02 -4.78 30.35
CA TYR A 47 6.98 -3.75 31.39
C TYR A 47 8.24 -2.90 31.38
N LEU A 48 8.06 -1.57 31.29
CA LEU A 48 9.18 -0.61 31.28
C LEU A 48 9.92 -0.50 32.63
N ASP A 49 9.26 -0.86 33.70
CA ASP A 49 9.81 -0.87 35.09
C ASP A 49 10.46 -2.20 35.45
N GLY A 50 10.47 -3.19 34.57
CA GLY A 50 11.05 -4.51 34.80
C GLY A 50 10.20 -5.44 35.68
N THR A 51 8.94 -5.10 35.94
CA THR A 51 8.01 -5.94 36.69
C THR A 51 7.84 -7.31 36.00
N GLN A 52 7.96 -8.39 36.80
CA GLN A 52 7.73 -9.74 36.31
C GLN A 52 6.24 -10.08 36.34
N VAL A 53 5.76 -10.70 35.27
CA VAL A 53 4.35 -11.05 35.11
C VAL A 53 4.04 -12.32 35.88
N SER A 54 3.24 -12.20 36.92
CA SER A 54 2.74 -13.33 37.75
C SER A 54 1.41 -13.89 37.23
N ASP A 55 0.56 -13.03 36.64
CA ASP A 55 -0.73 -13.39 36.03
C ASP A 55 -0.76 -12.99 34.54
N LEU A 56 -0.55 -13.99 33.69
CA LEU A 56 -0.55 -13.79 32.23
C LEU A 56 -1.93 -13.41 31.70
N GLN A 57 -3.02 -13.88 32.32
CA GLN A 57 -4.37 -13.56 31.86
C GLN A 57 -4.69 -12.08 32.09
N ALA A 58 -4.40 -11.59 33.30
CA ALA A 58 -4.55 -10.18 33.63
C ALA A 58 -3.64 -9.30 32.78
N PHE A 59 -2.38 -9.71 32.59
CA PHE A 59 -1.43 -9.02 31.73
C PHE A 59 -1.93 -8.92 30.30
N CYS A 60 -2.29 -10.05 29.65
CA CYS A 60 -2.73 -10.08 28.26
C CYS A 60 -3.98 -9.23 28.05
N SER A 61 -4.94 -9.28 28.98
CA SER A 61 -6.15 -8.45 28.92
C SER A 61 -5.83 -6.96 29.00
N SER A 62 -4.96 -6.56 29.94
CA SER A 62 -4.54 -5.18 30.13
C SER A 62 -3.71 -4.66 28.94
N TYR A 63 -2.74 -5.44 28.48
CA TYR A 63 -1.89 -5.08 27.36
C TYR A 63 -2.71 -4.88 26.07
N LEU A 64 -3.64 -5.79 25.76
CA LEU A 64 -4.49 -5.69 24.59
C LEU A 64 -5.47 -4.51 24.67
N ASP A 65 -6.02 -4.21 25.85
CA ASP A 65 -6.87 -3.03 26.01
C ASP A 65 -6.09 -1.74 25.73
N VAL A 66 -4.90 -1.60 26.31
CA VAL A 66 -4.03 -0.43 26.07
C VAL A 66 -3.59 -0.36 24.61
N PHE A 67 -3.23 -1.50 24.00
CA PHE A 67 -2.82 -1.60 22.62
C PHE A 67 -3.95 -1.16 21.66
N ASN A 68 -5.17 -1.64 21.88
CA ASN A 68 -6.34 -1.30 21.06
C ASN A 68 -6.74 0.18 21.22
N ARG A 69 -6.72 0.72 22.44
CA ARG A 69 -6.95 2.16 22.68
C ARG A 69 -5.90 3.02 21.97
N GLY A 70 -4.66 2.54 21.87
CA GLY A 70 -3.62 3.22 21.12
C GLY A 70 -3.94 3.40 19.63
N PHE A 71 -4.63 2.44 19.00
CA PHE A 71 -5.16 2.60 17.64
C PHE A 71 -6.31 3.61 17.58
N HIS A 72 -7.24 3.60 18.53
CA HIS A 72 -8.31 4.59 18.58
C HIS A 72 -7.75 6.02 18.65
N TYR A 73 -6.73 6.27 19.47
CA TYR A 73 -6.05 7.58 19.51
C TYR A 73 -5.32 7.91 18.20
N ALA A 74 -4.77 6.92 17.50
CA ALA A 74 -4.18 7.14 16.20
C ALA A 74 -5.23 7.57 15.16
N PHE A 75 -6.42 6.95 15.16
CA PHE A 75 -7.54 7.37 14.31
C PHE A 75 -8.04 8.76 14.66
N ILE A 76 -8.16 9.11 15.96
CA ILE A 76 -8.56 10.46 16.39
C ILE A 76 -7.54 11.49 15.86
N ALA A 77 -6.24 11.22 15.95
CA ALA A 77 -5.22 12.12 15.40
C ALA A 77 -5.38 12.30 13.88
N ALA A 78 -5.66 11.23 13.15
CA ALA A 78 -5.93 11.30 11.70
C ALA A 78 -7.19 12.13 11.39
N ILE A 79 -8.28 11.94 12.15
CA ILE A 79 -9.52 12.73 12.01
C ILE A 79 -9.24 14.22 12.23
N VAL A 80 -8.50 14.58 13.27
CA VAL A 80 -8.15 15.98 13.53
C VAL A 80 -7.38 16.59 12.35
N MET A 81 -6.38 15.86 11.81
CA MET A 81 -5.64 16.34 10.64
C MET A 81 -6.52 16.50 9.40
N MET A 82 -7.48 15.60 9.18
CA MET A 82 -8.44 15.70 8.08
C MET A 82 -9.36 16.91 8.26
N LEU A 83 -9.83 17.19 9.48
CA LEU A 83 -10.66 18.37 9.77
C LEU A 83 -9.88 19.68 9.55
N VAL A 84 -8.59 19.72 9.93
CA VAL A 84 -7.71 20.87 9.65
C VAL A 84 -7.56 21.07 8.15
N SER A 85 -7.30 20.00 7.40
CA SER A 85 -7.21 20.04 5.94
C SER A 85 -8.50 20.53 5.29
N LEU A 86 -9.65 20.04 5.76
CA LEU A 86 -10.97 20.50 5.31
C LEU A 86 -11.20 21.97 5.60
N ALA A 87 -10.86 22.45 6.81
CA ALA A 87 -10.97 23.85 7.18
C ALA A 87 -10.11 24.75 6.29
N ILE A 88 -8.87 24.36 6.00
CA ILE A 88 -7.97 25.06 5.08
C ILE A 88 -8.59 25.10 3.67
N TYR A 89 -9.11 23.97 3.17
CA TYR A 89 -9.76 23.91 1.87
C TYR A 89 -10.98 24.82 1.79
N VAL A 90 -11.90 24.73 2.75
CA VAL A 90 -13.13 25.55 2.78
C VAL A 90 -12.80 27.04 2.87
N SER A 91 -11.82 27.43 3.69
CA SER A 91 -11.38 28.82 3.83
C SER A 91 -10.77 29.38 2.54
N ASN A 92 -10.13 28.54 1.73
CA ASN A 92 -9.47 28.91 0.50
C ASN A 92 -10.24 28.52 -0.77
N ARG A 93 -11.44 27.93 -0.67
CA ARG A 93 -12.19 27.40 -1.81
C ARG A 93 -12.39 28.39 -2.96
N LYS A 94 -12.54 29.69 -2.63
CA LYS A 94 -12.69 30.76 -3.62
C LYS A 94 -11.42 31.04 -4.43
N ARG A 95 -10.25 30.57 -3.99
CA ARG A 95 -8.96 30.71 -4.68
C ARG A 95 -8.73 29.58 -5.69
N PHE A 96 -9.45 28.49 -5.56
CA PHE A 96 -9.35 27.37 -6.52
C PHE A 96 -10.19 27.70 -7.76
N PRO A 97 -9.63 27.52 -8.97
CA PRO A 97 -10.39 27.73 -10.21
C PRO A 97 -11.53 26.70 -10.27
N ASP A 98 -12.76 27.21 -10.32
CA ASP A 98 -13.94 26.38 -10.52
C ASP A 98 -14.06 26.08 -12.03
N PRO A 99 -13.94 24.82 -12.46
CA PRO A 99 -14.09 24.46 -13.86
C PRO A 99 -15.46 24.81 -14.44
N SER A 100 -16.51 24.85 -13.62
CA SER A 100 -17.86 25.21 -14.04
C SER A 100 -18.00 26.70 -14.34
N GLN A 101 -17.22 27.57 -13.67
CA GLN A 101 -17.27 29.01 -13.92
C GLN A 101 -16.50 29.44 -15.17
N LYS A 102 -15.51 28.66 -15.62
CA LYS A 102 -14.85 28.92 -16.92
C LYS A 102 -15.79 28.73 -18.09
N ALA A 103 -16.83 27.92 -17.96
CA ALA A 103 -17.85 27.71 -18.98
C ALA A 103 -18.81 28.91 -19.11
N THR A 104 -18.94 29.76 -18.06
CA THR A 104 -19.90 30.87 -18.04
C THR A 104 -19.28 32.25 -18.30
N THR A 105 -17.96 32.43 -18.14
CA THR A 105 -17.31 33.76 -18.25
C THR A 105 -16.37 33.93 -19.44
N GLY A 106 -16.11 32.89 -20.22
CA GLY A 106 -15.21 32.94 -21.36
C GLY A 106 -15.91 32.59 -22.65
N THR A 107 -16.42 33.61 -23.35
CA THR A 107 -16.82 33.56 -24.76
C THR A 107 -17.69 32.37 -25.13
N GLU A 108 -19.00 32.56 -25.04
CA GLU A 108 -20.07 31.66 -25.49
C GLU A 108 -19.95 31.15 -26.92
N LYS A 109 -18.92 31.56 -27.67
CA LYS A 109 -18.67 31.15 -29.06
C LYS A 109 -17.54 30.11 -29.22
N ALA A 110 -16.73 29.84 -28.22
CA ALA A 110 -15.68 28.83 -28.37
C ALA A 110 -16.02 27.46 -27.72
N SER A 111 -17.03 27.38 -26.85
CA SER A 111 -17.51 26.13 -26.26
C SER A 111 -18.73 25.53 -26.97
N ALA A 112 -19.33 26.23 -27.94
CA ALA A 112 -20.39 25.69 -28.79
C ALA A 112 -19.86 24.88 -30.00
N ALA A 113 -18.57 24.73 -30.16
CA ALA A 113 -18.04 23.55 -30.81
C ALA A 113 -18.14 22.39 -29.83
N GLU A 114 -19.36 21.97 -29.45
CA GLU A 114 -19.64 20.58 -29.11
C GLU A 114 -18.97 19.78 -30.23
N ILE A 115 -17.80 19.19 -29.88
CA ILE A 115 -17.25 18.13 -30.75
C ILE A 115 -18.34 17.05 -30.66
N LYS A 116 -19.24 17.04 -31.62
CA LYS A 116 -20.27 16.01 -31.76
C LYS A 116 -19.55 14.72 -32.09
N MET A 117 -19.06 14.07 -31.03
CA MET A 117 -18.48 12.75 -31.15
C MET A 117 -19.54 11.81 -31.72
N SER A 118 -19.18 11.02 -32.67
CA SER A 118 -20.09 10.00 -33.19
C SER A 118 -20.38 8.98 -32.10
N ALA A 119 -21.57 8.40 -32.09
CA ALA A 119 -21.92 7.33 -31.11
C ALA A 119 -20.91 6.15 -31.15
N GLN A 120 -20.33 5.91 -32.33
CA GLN A 120 -19.29 4.89 -32.51
C GLN A 120 -17.99 5.27 -31.80
N GLU A 121 -17.56 6.53 -31.90
CA GLU A 121 -16.38 7.03 -31.21
C GLU A 121 -16.55 6.99 -29.68
N ILE A 122 -17.70 7.46 -29.17
CA ILE A 122 -18.02 7.38 -27.74
C ILE A 122 -17.93 5.94 -27.25
N ARG A 123 -18.50 4.99 -27.97
CA ARG A 123 -18.46 3.57 -27.63
C ARG A 123 -17.03 3.02 -27.61
N GLN A 124 -16.21 3.38 -28.60
CA GLN A 124 -14.81 2.94 -28.65
C GLN A 124 -13.98 3.48 -27.46
N ARG A 125 -14.16 4.75 -27.09
CA ARG A 125 -13.49 5.36 -25.93
C ARG A 125 -13.91 4.71 -24.63
N ILE A 126 -15.21 4.41 -24.47
CA ILE A 126 -15.72 3.72 -23.27
C ILE A 126 -15.13 2.31 -23.19
N TYR A 127 -15.10 1.53 -24.28
CA TYR A 127 -14.49 0.20 -24.28
C TYR A 127 -12.99 0.25 -23.96
N ALA A 128 -12.27 1.24 -24.49
CA ALA A 128 -10.86 1.45 -24.19
C ALA A 128 -10.63 1.71 -22.69
N LEU A 129 -11.47 2.53 -22.07
CA LEU A 129 -11.38 2.81 -20.64
C LEU A 129 -11.68 1.57 -19.79
N PHE A 130 -12.76 0.85 -20.08
CA PHE A 130 -13.08 -0.39 -19.32
C PHE A 130 -12.02 -1.48 -19.49
N ALA A 131 -11.42 -1.62 -20.66
CA ALA A 131 -10.32 -2.53 -20.88
C ALA A 131 -9.11 -2.16 -20.00
N VAL A 132 -8.76 -0.88 -19.91
CA VAL A 132 -7.70 -0.39 -19.03
C VAL A 132 -8.08 -0.62 -17.57
N PHE A 133 -9.32 -0.33 -17.16
CA PHE A 133 -9.79 -0.56 -15.79
C PHE A 133 -9.66 -2.02 -15.37
N GLY A 134 -10.05 -2.96 -16.24
CA GLY A 134 -9.92 -4.39 -16.00
C GLY A 134 -8.47 -4.82 -15.75
N VAL A 135 -7.53 -4.28 -16.54
CA VAL A 135 -6.10 -4.58 -16.37
C VAL A 135 -5.51 -3.96 -15.10
N VAL A 136 -5.91 -2.73 -14.80
CA VAL A 136 -5.40 -1.98 -13.63
C VAL A 136 -5.86 -2.58 -12.30
N ILE A 137 -6.96 -3.34 -12.24
CA ILE A 137 -7.38 -4.08 -11.05
C ILE A 137 -6.24 -4.97 -10.53
N PHE A 138 -5.59 -5.73 -11.40
CA PHE A 138 -4.50 -6.64 -11.00
C PHE A 138 -3.28 -5.90 -10.46
N PHE A 139 -2.99 -4.71 -11.00
CA PHE A 139 -1.97 -3.83 -10.41
C PHE A 139 -2.37 -3.42 -8.99
N TRP A 140 -3.61 -2.96 -8.77
CA TRP A 140 -4.05 -2.49 -7.45
C TRP A 140 -4.12 -3.62 -6.42
N VAL A 141 -4.54 -4.83 -6.81
CA VAL A 141 -4.44 -6.02 -5.95
C VAL A 141 -3.01 -6.22 -5.47
N SER A 142 -2.05 -6.13 -6.39
CA SER A 142 -0.64 -6.33 -6.06
C SER A 142 -0.09 -5.17 -5.24
N PHE A 143 -0.33 -3.93 -5.65
CA PHE A 143 0.21 -2.73 -5.01
C PHE A 143 -0.27 -2.60 -3.55
N HIS A 144 -1.57 -2.77 -3.29
CA HIS A 144 -2.13 -2.61 -1.94
C HIS A 144 -1.79 -3.76 -0.98
N GLN A 145 -1.08 -4.80 -1.43
CA GLN A 145 -0.47 -5.75 -0.50
C GLN A 145 0.51 -5.08 0.47
N ASN A 146 0.98 -3.86 0.15
CA ASN A 146 1.83 -3.06 1.03
C ASN A 146 1.20 -2.82 2.42
N GLY A 147 -0.11 -2.62 2.48
CA GLY A 147 -0.88 -2.45 3.72
C GLY A 147 -1.36 -3.77 4.34
N TYR A 148 -1.13 -4.91 3.71
CA TYR A 148 -1.66 -6.20 4.15
C TYR A 148 -0.55 -7.28 4.24
N SER A 149 -0.39 -8.14 3.24
CA SER A 149 0.55 -9.27 3.32
C SER A 149 2.02 -8.85 3.46
N LEU A 150 2.42 -7.70 2.87
CA LEU A 150 3.78 -7.18 3.05
C LEU A 150 4.04 -6.67 4.47
N THR A 151 3.03 -6.17 5.16
CA THR A 151 3.15 -5.81 6.58
C THR A 151 3.33 -7.05 7.46
N TYR A 152 2.60 -8.14 7.17
CA TYR A 152 2.82 -9.42 7.86
C TYR A 152 4.20 -9.99 7.55
N PHE A 153 4.64 -9.95 6.30
CA PHE A 153 6.01 -10.36 5.93
C PHE A 153 7.07 -9.56 6.68
N ALA A 154 6.91 -8.24 6.75
CA ALA A 154 7.83 -7.38 7.49
C ALA A 154 7.85 -7.72 8.99
N ARG A 155 6.70 -8.07 9.58
CA ARG A 155 6.60 -8.48 10.98
C ARG A 155 7.29 -9.83 11.26
N ASP A 156 7.10 -10.80 10.35
CA ASP A 156 7.46 -12.19 10.61
C ASP A 156 8.87 -12.55 10.11
N TYR A 157 9.33 -11.92 9.02
CA TYR A 157 10.58 -12.29 8.33
C TYR A 157 11.64 -11.19 8.26
N VAL A 158 11.36 -9.98 8.76
CA VAL A 158 12.34 -8.88 8.73
C VAL A 158 12.90 -8.62 10.12
N ASN A 159 14.21 -8.39 10.20
CA ASN A 159 14.86 -8.03 11.46
C ASN A 159 14.50 -6.60 11.88
N LEU A 160 13.42 -6.48 12.64
CA LEU A 160 12.92 -5.20 13.15
C LEU A 160 13.71 -4.67 14.34
N ASN A 161 14.59 -5.48 14.95
CA ASN A 161 15.43 -5.04 16.08
C ASN A 161 16.40 -3.93 15.70
N VAL A 162 16.77 -3.86 14.41
CA VAL A 162 17.62 -2.80 13.86
C VAL A 162 16.87 -1.45 13.78
N ILE A 163 15.52 -1.50 13.74
CA ILE A 163 14.67 -0.31 13.66
C ILE A 163 14.06 -0.08 15.04
N ASN A 164 14.82 0.53 15.92
CA ASN A 164 14.37 0.95 17.24
C ASN A 164 14.87 2.36 17.52
N ILE A 165 14.04 3.36 17.17
CA ILE A 165 14.36 4.78 17.37
C ILE A 165 13.56 5.26 18.57
N ASP A 166 14.22 5.48 19.68
CA ASP A 166 13.60 6.10 20.87
C ASP A 166 13.66 7.62 20.77
N LEU A 167 12.50 8.26 20.69
CA LEU A 167 12.32 9.70 20.67
C LEU A 167 12.05 10.27 22.09
N GLY A 168 12.26 9.49 23.15
CA GLY A 168 11.94 9.86 24.52
C GLY A 168 10.46 9.71 24.85
N PHE A 169 9.59 10.43 24.19
CA PHE A 169 8.13 10.36 24.40
C PHE A 169 7.45 9.18 23.63
N THR A 170 8.09 8.62 22.61
CA THR A 170 7.60 7.47 21.86
C THR A 170 8.76 6.70 21.24
N THR A 171 8.54 5.42 20.97
CA THR A 171 9.47 4.60 20.19
C THR A 171 8.91 4.34 18.80
N ILE A 172 9.76 4.50 17.77
CA ILE A 172 9.46 4.12 16.39
C ILE A 172 10.02 2.72 16.19
N LYS A 173 9.16 1.72 16.21
CA LYS A 173 9.47 0.33 15.94
C LYS A 173 8.22 -0.41 15.47
N GLY A 174 8.42 -1.54 14.80
CA GLY A 174 7.33 -2.36 14.26
C GLY A 174 7.27 -2.30 12.73
N ALA A 175 6.59 -3.30 12.16
CA ALA A 175 6.50 -3.48 10.70
C ALA A 175 5.75 -2.33 10.00
N GLU A 176 4.88 -1.65 10.71
CA GLU A 176 4.04 -0.57 10.18
C GLU A 176 4.83 0.67 9.73
N ILE A 177 6.10 0.80 10.17
CA ILE A 177 6.97 1.90 9.73
C ILE A 177 7.17 1.87 8.20
N PHE A 178 7.19 0.69 7.60
CA PHE A 178 7.38 0.54 6.17
C PHE A 178 6.24 1.15 5.35
N GLN A 179 5.02 1.23 5.91
CA GLN A 179 3.91 1.93 5.25
C GLN A 179 4.17 3.43 5.09
N SER A 180 4.97 4.02 5.97
CA SER A 180 5.37 5.44 5.87
C SER A 180 6.45 5.67 4.81
N VAL A 181 7.15 4.62 4.38
CA VAL A 181 8.21 4.68 3.36
C VAL A 181 7.62 5.01 1.98
N ASN A 182 6.43 4.48 1.65
CA ASN A 182 5.78 4.79 0.37
C ASN A 182 5.42 6.29 0.24
N PRO A 183 4.67 6.95 1.15
CA PRO A 183 4.41 8.38 1.06
C PRO A 183 5.71 9.23 1.04
N PHE A 184 6.73 8.84 1.77
CA PHE A 184 8.03 9.50 1.72
C PHE A 184 8.64 9.45 0.32
N PHE A 185 8.65 8.27 -0.31
CA PHE A 185 9.15 8.11 -1.68
C PHE A 185 8.24 8.79 -2.70
N VAL A 186 6.92 8.81 -2.51
CA VAL A 186 6.02 9.58 -3.40
C VAL A 186 6.43 11.05 -3.44
N VAL A 187 6.65 11.68 -2.29
CA VAL A 187 7.03 13.09 -2.22
C VAL A 187 8.42 13.33 -2.83
N THR A 188 9.39 12.48 -2.54
CA THR A 188 10.78 12.67 -2.98
C THR A 188 11.00 12.27 -4.45
N LEU A 189 10.33 11.24 -4.95
CA LEU A 189 10.52 10.75 -6.32
C LEU A 189 9.63 11.48 -7.35
N THR A 190 8.52 12.07 -6.93
CA THR A 190 7.64 12.80 -7.88
C THR A 190 8.39 13.87 -8.68
N PRO A 191 9.17 14.79 -8.06
CA PRO A 191 9.94 15.77 -8.81
C PRO A 191 10.94 15.13 -9.77
N LEU A 192 11.59 14.03 -9.35
CA LEU A 192 12.57 13.30 -10.16
C LEU A 192 11.91 12.66 -11.40
N ILE A 193 10.76 12.02 -11.23
CA ILE A 193 10.00 11.41 -12.32
C ILE A 193 9.48 12.49 -13.29
N MET A 194 9.00 13.61 -12.75
CA MET A 194 8.56 14.75 -13.59
C MET A 194 9.73 15.33 -14.38
N TRP A 195 10.89 15.49 -13.76
CA TRP A 195 12.12 15.93 -14.43
C TRP A 195 12.54 14.95 -15.53
N LEU A 196 12.51 13.63 -15.25
CA LEU A 196 12.85 12.58 -16.21
C LEU A 196 11.95 12.66 -17.46
N PHE A 197 10.63 12.74 -17.29
CA PHE A 197 9.73 12.86 -18.42
C PHE A 197 9.86 14.19 -19.16
N GLY A 198 10.17 15.28 -18.46
CA GLY A 198 10.49 16.57 -19.05
C GLY A 198 11.76 16.53 -19.89
N TRP A 199 12.79 15.85 -19.40
CA TRP A 199 14.06 15.65 -20.10
C TRP A 199 13.89 14.77 -21.36
N LEU A 200 13.13 13.65 -21.27
CA LEU A 200 12.80 12.81 -22.42
C LEU A 200 12.05 13.60 -23.52
N ARG A 201 11.07 14.40 -23.12
CA ARG A 201 10.33 15.26 -24.05
C ARG A 201 11.23 16.28 -24.77
N LYS A 202 12.18 16.88 -24.06
CA LYS A 202 13.17 17.78 -24.66
C LYS A 202 14.06 17.09 -25.69
N ARG A 203 14.21 15.77 -25.63
CA ARG A 203 14.93 14.94 -26.60
C ARG A 203 14.03 14.37 -27.71
N ASN A 204 12.80 14.86 -27.84
CA ASN A 204 11.79 14.35 -28.77
C ASN A 204 11.42 12.86 -28.55
N ILE A 205 11.59 12.36 -27.32
CA ILE A 205 11.16 11.01 -26.91
C ILE A 205 9.84 11.17 -26.18
N GLU A 206 8.73 11.01 -26.91
CA GLU A 206 7.38 11.06 -26.34
C GLU A 206 6.88 9.65 -26.07
N ILE A 207 6.82 9.28 -24.80
CA ILE A 207 6.22 8.01 -24.37
C ILE A 207 4.73 8.25 -24.15
N SER A 208 3.88 7.47 -24.82
CA SER A 208 2.43 7.58 -24.67
C SER A 208 1.98 7.20 -23.25
N THR A 209 0.84 7.74 -22.81
CA THR A 209 0.31 7.43 -21.47
C THR A 209 0.02 5.95 -21.27
N PRO A 210 -0.60 5.21 -22.23
CA PRO A 210 -0.76 3.76 -22.10
C PRO A 210 0.56 3.00 -21.96
N MET A 211 1.61 3.42 -22.68
CA MET A 211 2.94 2.82 -22.54
C MET A 211 3.55 3.05 -21.15
N LYS A 212 3.38 4.24 -20.59
CA LYS A 212 3.85 4.53 -19.23
C LYS A 212 3.15 3.66 -18.18
N ILE A 213 1.84 3.46 -18.34
CA ILE A 213 1.07 2.56 -17.46
C ILE A 213 1.59 1.12 -17.58
N ALA A 214 1.86 0.63 -18.81
CA ALA A 214 2.45 -0.70 -19.02
C ALA A 214 3.84 -0.82 -18.37
N MET A 215 4.68 0.21 -18.50
CA MET A 215 6.00 0.25 -17.81
C MET A 215 5.84 0.20 -16.30
N GLY A 216 4.88 0.93 -15.72
CA GLY A 216 4.60 0.88 -14.30
C GLY A 216 4.22 -0.53 -13.81
N MET A 217 3.41 -1.26 -14.57
CA MET A 217 3.06 -2.66 -14.28
C MET A 217 4.29 -3.58 -14.34
N GLY A 218 5.20 -3.37 -15.30
CA GLY A 218 6.46 -4.11 -15.38
C GLY A 218 7.39 -3.83 -14.22
N ILE A 219 7.48 -2.58 -13.77
CA ILE A 219 8.25 -2.19 -12.58
C ILE A 219 7.65 -2.84 -11.33
N ALA A 220 6.32 -2.93 -11.20
CA ALA A 220 5.68 -3.63 -10.09
C ALA A 220 5.97 -5.14 -10.11
N ALA A 221 5.94 -5.78 -11.29
CA ALA A 221 6.34 -7.17 -11.45
C ALA A 221 7.81 -7.39 -11.02
N PHE A 222 8.70 -6.46 -11.39
CA PHE A 222 10.10 -6.49 -10.94
C PHE A 222 10.25 -6.31 -9.43
N ALA A 223 9.45 -5.46 -8.81
CA ALA A 223 9.44 -5.30 -7.35
C ALA A 223 9.11 -6.61 -6.63
N TYR A 224 8.10 -7.33 -7.09
CA TYR A 224 7.77 -8.64 -6.53
C TYR A 224 8.78 -9.72 -6.87
N LEU A 225 9.40 -9.69 -8.06
CA LEU A 225 10.50 -10.59 -8.41
C LEU A 225 11.71 -10.37 -7.48
N PHE A 226 12.02 -9.12 -7.15
CA PHE A 226 13.01 -8.79 -6.14
C PHE A 226 12.68 -9.45 -4.80
N LEU A 227 11.43 -9.38 -4.34
CA LEU A 227 11.00 -10.01 -3.09
C LEU A 227 11.02 -11.54 -3.16
N VAL A 228 10.66 -12.14 -4.31
CA VAL A 228 10.79 -13.59 -4.55
C VAL A 228 12.23 -14.03 -4.28
N PHE A 229 13.21 -13.32 -4.83
CA PHE A 229 14.62 -13.65 -4.66
C PHE A 229 15.03 -13.73 -3.17
N PHE A 230 14.62 -12.76 -2.36
CA PHE A 230 14.90 -12.76 -0.91
C PHE A 230 14.05 -13.76 -0.13
N SER A 231 13.03 -14.32 -0.73
CA SER A 231 12.12 -15.27 -0.08
C SER A 231 12.41 -16.74 -0.41
N LEU A 232 13.35 -17.03 -1.32
CA LEU A 232 13.62 -18.40 -1.78
C LEU A 232 14.10 -19.34 -0.66
N ALA A 233 14.86 -18.82 0.29
CA ALA A 233 15.41 -19.58 1.41
C ALA A 233 14.56 -19.49 2.69
N LEU A 234 13.46 -18.74 2.67
CA LEU A 234 12.62 -18.56 3.85
C LEU A 234 11.65 -19.74 4.03
N PRO A 235 11.46 -20.20 5.29
CA PRO A 235 10.44 -21.20 5.60
C PRO A 235 9.04 -20.64 5.35
N ASP A 236 8.07 -21.52 5.19
CA ASP A 236 6.66 -21.13 5.17
C ASP A 236 6.18 -20.69 6.57
N LYS A 237 4.98 -20.10 6.63
CA LYS A 237 4.44 -19.58 7.90
C LYS A 237 4.24 -20.69 8.96
N ALA A 238 3.88 -21.89 8.54
CA ALA A 238 3.66 -23.02 9.45
C ALA A 238 4.99 -23.52 10.04
N ALA A 239 6.03 -23.65 9.21
CA ALA A 239 7.37 -24.02 9.66
C ALA A 239 7.96 -22.94 10.59
N LEU A 240 7.79 -21.66 10.27
CA LEU A 240 8.26 -20.55 11.10
C LEU A 240 7.67 -20.59 12.53
N ALA A 241 6.40 -20.99 12.66
CA ALA A 241 5.72 -21.07 13.95
C ALA A 241 6.30 -22.16 14.87
N GLY A 242 6.94 -23.19 14.31
CA GLY A 242 7.61 -24.27 15.06
C GLY A 242 9.10 -24.05 15.35
N MET A 243 9.69 -22.94 14.86
CA MET A 243 11.12 -22.65 15.03
C MET A 243 11.40 -21.95 16.37
N LYS A 244 12.58 -22.21 16.94
CA LYS A 244 13.07 -21.51 18.13
C LYS A 244 13.44 -20.06 17.79
N ALA A 245 13.38 -19.19 18.81
CA ALA A 245 13.66 -17.76 18.65
C ALA A 245 15.03 -17.47 18.03
N ASP A 246 16.07 -18.22 18.39
CA ASP A 246 17.43 -18.07 17.87
C ASP A 246 17.51 -18.48 16.40
N GLU A 247 16.82 -19.55 16.02
CA GLU A 247 16.74 -20.03 14.63
C GLU A 247 15.99 -19.00 13.77
N VAL A 248 14.86 -18.49 14.25
CA VAL A 248 14.11 -17.41 13.58
C VAL A 248 15.00 -16.19 13.36
N GLN A 249 15.76 -15.77 14.38
CA GLN A 249 16.64 -14.60 14.26
C GLN A 249 17.72 -14.78 13.19
N SER A 250 18.20 -16.00 12.96
CA SER A 250 19.24 -16.28 11.96
C SER A 250 18.77 -16.18 10.50
N ILE A 251 17.48 -16.35 10.25
CA ILE A 251 16.88 -16.33 8.91
C ILE A 251 16.24 -15.00 8.53
N LEU A 252 16.13 -14.05 9.48
CA LEU A 252 15.50 -12.75 9.22
C LEU A 252 16.26 -11.96 8.16
N VAL A 253 15.52 -11.44 7.19
CA VAL A 253 16.06 -10.55 6.17
C VAL A 253 16.28 -9.14 6.72
N THR A 254 17.22 -8.43 6.13
CA THR A 254 17.49 -7.03 6.52
C THR A 254 16.31 -6.11 6.18
N PRO A 255 16.03 -5.07 6.99
CA PRO A 255 15.01 -4.04 6.71
C PRO A 255 15.19 -3.34 5.37
N TRP A 256 16.40 -3.26 4.86
CA TRP A 256 16.71 -2.64 3.57
C TRP A 256 16.03 -3.35 2.38
N VAL A 257 15.70 -4.63 2.51
CA VAL A 257 14.90 -5.35 1.51
C VAL A 257 13.51 -4.71 1.39
N MET A 258 12.87 -4.39 2.51
CA MET A 258 11.57 -3.70 2.49
C MET A 258 11.69 -2.29 1.93
N VAL A 259 12.70 -1.54 2.33
CA VAL A 259 12.94 -0.18 1.80
C VAL A 259 13.14 -0.21 0.29
N GLY A 260 13.95 -1.14 -0.23
CA GLY A 260 14.16 -1.34 -1.67
C GLY A 260 12.88 -1.75 -2.40
N LEU A 261 12.10 -2.67 -1.82
CA LEU A 261 10.80 -3.08 -2.35
C LEU A 261 9.83 -1.89 -2.48
N TYR A 262 9.67 -1.12 -1.40
CA TYR A 262 8.78 0.06 -1.39
C TYR A 262 9.27 1.15 -2.33
N PHE A 263 10.59 1.33 -2.48
CA PHE A 263 11.15 2.23 -3.49
C PHE A 263 10.70 1.85 -4.89
N ILE A 264 10.86 0.57 -5.28
CA ILE A 264 10.50 0.09 -6.63
C ILE A 264 8.98 0.15 -6.82
N LEU A 265 8.19 -0.24 -5.82
CA LEU A 265 6.72 -0.15 -5.88
C LEU A 265 6.24 1.29 -6.00
N THR A 266 6.87 2.24 -5.32
CA THR A 266 6.51 3.66 -5.43
C THR A 266 6.83 4.22 -6.82
N VAL A 267 7.96 3.82 -7.43
CA VAL A 267 8.23 4.18 -8.83
C VAL A 267 7.12 3.63 -9.73
N ALA A 268 6.70 2.38 -9.56
CA ALA A 268 5.60 1.79 -10.31
C ALA A 268 4.29 2.58 -10.14
N GLU A 269 3.97 2.97 -8.92
CA GLU A 269 2.79 3.78 -8.58
C GLU A 269 2.80 5.14 -9.29
N LEU A 270 3.93 5.84 -9.29
CA LEU A 270 4.07 7.14 -9.94
C LEU A 270 3.88 7.07 -11.47
N PHE A 271 4.10 5.90 -12.08
CA PHE A 271 3.81 5.64 -13.49
C PHE A 271 2.34 5.32 -13.77
N ILE A 272 1.55 4.93 -12.77
CA ILE A 272 0.18 4.46 -12.95
C ILE A 272 -0.84 5.44 -12.37
N SER A 273 -0.68 5.84 -11.12
CA SER A 273 -1.70 6.58 -10.38
C SER A 273 -2.00 7.96 -10.99
N PRO A 274 -1.06 8.90 -11.11
CA PRO A 274 -1.34 10.21 -11.67
C PRO A 274 -1.61 10.16 -13.18
N LEU A 275 -0.91 9.29 -13.90
CA LEU A 275 -1.05 9.18 -15.34
C LEU A 275 -2.34 8.47 -15.76
N GLY A 276 -2.83 7.54 -14.96
CA GLY A 276 -4.10 6.87 -15.16
C GLY A 276 -5.28 7.83 -15.07
N LEU A 277 -5.32 8.65 -14.00
CA LEU A 277 -6.35 9.69 -13.90
C LEU A 277 -6.29 10.71 -15.05
N ALA A 278 -5.09 11.12 -15.45
CA ALA A 278 -4.90 11.99 -16.62
C ALA A 278 -5.35 11.32 -17.93
N PHE A 279 -5.10 10.02 -18.09
CA PHE A 279 -5.55 9.24 -19.23
C PHE A 279 -7.08 9.18 -19.30
N VAL A 280 -7.72 8.86 -18.16
CA VAL A 280 -9.19 8.82 -18.06
C VAL A 280 -9.78 10.17 -18.44
N SER A 281 -9.25 11.27 -17.90
CA SER A 281 -9.73 12.62 -18.19
C SER A 281 -9.58 13.00 -19.67
N LYS A 282 -8.53 12.50 -20.34
CA LYS A 282 -8.28 12.77 -21.76
C LYS A 282 -9.17 11.95 -22.70
N VAL A 283 -9.42 10.69 -22.36
CA VAL A 283 -10.13 9.73 -23.23
C VAL A 283 -11.64 9.79 -23.02
N ALA A 284 -12.09 10.03 -21.80
CA ALA A 284 -13.50 10.04 -21.49
C ALA A 284 -14.26 11.12 -22.27
N PRO A 285 -15.46 10.79 -22.78
CA PRO A 285 -16.35 11.79 -23.36
C PRO A 285 -16.60 12.93 -22.36
N PRO A 286 -16.67 14.21 -22.78
CA PRO A 286 -16.76 15.36 -21.87
C PRO A 286 -17.89 15.27 -20.84
N HIS A 287 -19.06 14.78 -21.25
CA HIS A 287 -20.24 14.62 -20.39
C HIS A 287 -20.14 13.42 -19.40
N MET A 288 -19.14 12.53 -19.59
CA MET A 288 -18.97 11.33 -18.75
C MET A 288 -17.64 11.34 -17.96
N GLN A 289 -16.86 12.41 -17.99
CA GLN A 289 -15.53 12.44 -17.35
C GLN A 289 -15.59 12.10 -15.86
N GLY A 290 -16.52 12.70 -15.11
CA GLY A 290 -16.69 12.40 -13.68
C GLY A 290 -17.05 10.93 -13.43
N LEU A 291 -17.96 10.37 -14.24
CA LEU A 291 -18.37 8.97 -14.15
C LEU A 291 -17.18 8.03 -14.44
N MET A 292 -16.40 8.30 -15.49
CA MET A 292 -15.23 7.47 -15.83
C MET A 292 -14.12 7.56 -14.76
N GLN A 293 -13.91 8.72 -14.15
CA GLN A 293 -13.02 8.86 -12.99
C GLN A 293 -13.54 8.06 -11.80
N GLY A 294 -14.86 8.03 -11.57
CA GLY A 294 -15.49 7.17 -10.57
C GLY A 294 -15.22 5.68 -10.82
N PHE A 295 -15.29 5.23 -12.08
CA PHE A 295 -14.95 3.85 -12.45
C PHE A 295 -13.46 3.52 -12.28
N TRP A 296 -12.55 4.48 -12.47
CA TRP A 296 -11.14 4.30 -12.11
C TRP A 296 -10.96 4.01 -10.63
N LEU A 297 -11.64 4.79 -9.77
CA LEU A 297 -11.64 4.54 -8.32
C LEU A 297 -12.33 3.23 -7.95
N ALA A 298 -13.40 2.85 -8.67
CA ALA A 298 -14.05 1.56 -8.50
C ALA A 298 -13.12 0.39 -8.86
N ALA A 299 -12.29 0.51 -9.89
CA ALA A 299 -11.27 -0.49 -10.22
C ALA A 299 -10.25 -0.65 -9.07
N THR A 300 -9.84 0.45 -8.44
CA THR A 300 -9.01 0.41 -7.23
C THR A 300 -9.73 -0.28 -6.07
N ALA A 301 -11.02 0.01 -5.86
CA ALA A 301 -11.82 -0.61 -4.81
C ALA A 301 -11.98 -2.13 -5.02
N VAL A 302 -12.19 -2.58 -6.27
CA VAL A 302 -12.20 -4.02 -6.60
C VAL A 302 -10.84 -4.65 -6.30
N GLY A 303 -9.74 -3.99 -6.64
CA GLY A 303 -8.39 -4.43 -6.27
C GLY A 303 -8.25 -4.61 -4.76
N ASN A 304 -8.73 -3.65 -3.97
CA ASN A 304 -8.70 -3.72 -2.52
C ASN A 304 -9.58 -4.85 -1.96
N ALA A 305 -10.74 -5.11 -2.56
CA ALA A 305 -11.60 -6.21 -2.16
C ALA A 305 -10.95 -7.59 -2.36
N LEU A 306 -9.98 -7.71 -3.28
CA LEU A 306 -9.25 -8.94 -3.57
C LEU A 306 -7.96 -9.11 -2.74
N LEU A 307 -7.65 -8.21 -1.80
CA LEU A 307 -6.45 -8.29 -0.96
C LEU A 307 -6.37 -9.58 -0.13
N PHE A 308 -7.52 -10.15 0.23
CA PHE A 308 -7.59 -11.41 0.95
C PHE A 308 -6.84 -12.55 0.24
N VAL A 309 -6.72 -12.51 -1.10
CA VAL A 309 -5.97 -13.52 -1.87
C VAL A 309 -4.51 -13.54 -1.41
N GLY A 310 -3.87 -12.37 -1.23
CA GLY A 310 -2.52 -12.30 -0.72
C GLY A 310 -2.38 -12.82 0.71
N GLY A 311 -3.36 -12.53 1.58
CA GLY A 311 -3.38 -13.07 2.95
C GLY A 311 -3.57 -14.59 2.98
N TRP A 312 -4.44 -15.12 2.14
CA TRP A 312 -4.64 -16.57 2.02
C TRP A 312 -3.36 -17.26 1.52
N LEU A 313 -2.75 -16.74 0.45
CA LEU A 313 -1.49 -17.25 -0.07
C LEU A 313 -0.38 -17.21 0.99
N TYR A 314 -0.27 -16.11 1.73
CA TYR A 314 0.73 -15.92 2.78
C TYR A 314 0.69 -17.01 3.87
N ILE A 315 -0.51 -17.50 4.21
CA ILE A 315 -0.70 -18.51 5.25
C ILE A 315 -0.50 -19.92 4.70
N HIS A 316 -0.90 -20.19 3.44
CA HIS A 316 -1.03 -21.56 2.91
C HIS A 316 0.04 -21.95 1.89
N THR A 317 0.90 -21.02 1.46
CA THR A 317 1.91 -21.31 0.45
C THR A 317 3.30 -20.85 0.89
N PRO A 318 4.37 -21.42 0.33
CA PRO A 318 5.73 -20.92 0.54
C PRO A 318 5.84 -19.43 0.18
N MET A 319 6.68 -18.67 0.90
CA MET A 319 6.79 -17.24 0.72
C MET A 319 7.13 -16.83 -0.72
N TRP A 320 8.09 -17.53 -1.35
CA TRP A 320 8.45 -17.25 -2.74
C TRP A 320 7.28 -17.48 -3.72
N THR A 321 6.42 -18.48 -3.48
CA THR A 321 5.23 -18.75 -4.30
C THR A 321 4.21 -17.63 -4.16
N THR A 322 3.96 -17.16 -2.92
CA THR A 322 3.07 -16.03 -2.64
C THR A 322 3.42 -14.82 -3.50
N TRP A 323 4.69 -14.44 -3.53
CA TRP A 323 5.13 -13.27 -4.30
C TRP A 323 5.18 -13.53 -5.80
N THR A 324 5.45 -14.78 -6.22
CA THR A 324 5.44 -15.16 -7.65
C THR A 324 4.04 -14.97 -8.27
N VAL A 325 2.97 -15.18 -7.53
CA VAL A 325 1.61 -14.90 -8.01
C VAL A 325 1.45 -13.43 -8.40
N PHE A 326 2.00 -12.50 -7.61
CA PHE A 326 1.95 -11.06 -7.92
C PHE A 326 2.90 -10.68 -9.06
N VAL A 327 4.06 -11.36 -9.21
CA VAL A 327 4.91 -11.21 -10.40
C VAL A 327 4.13 -11.55 -11.66
N VAL A 328 3.44 -12.70 -11.65
CA VAL A 328 2.64 -13.17 -12.78
C VAL A 328 1.47 -12.22 -13.04
N ALA A 329 0.73 -11.79 -12.01
CA ALA A 329 -0.40 -10.88 -12.16
C ALA A 329 0.02 -9.55 -12.78
N CYS A 330 1.08 -8.91 -12.26
CA CYS A 330 1.60 -7.65 -12.82
C CYS A 330 2.23 -7.85 -14.21
N GLY A 331 2.94 -8.96 -14.42
CA GLY A 331 3.56 -9.30 -15.71
C GLY A 331 2.53 -9.53 -16.82
N LEU A 332 1.48 -10.29 -16.53
CA LEU A 332 0.36 -10.49 -17.48
C LEU A 332 -0.35 -9.16 -17.75
N SER A 333 -0.60 -8.35 -16.73
CA SER A 333 -1.19 -7.02 -16.88
C SER A 333 -0.35 -6.14 -17.80
N MET A 334 0.98 -6.15 -17.63
CA MET A 334 1.91 -5.45 -18.51
C MET A 334 1.78 -5.94 -19.96
N LEU A 335 1.79 -7.26 -20.18
CA LEU A 335 1.69 -7.84 -21.53
C LEU A 335 0.38 -7.49 -22.22
N VAL A 336 -0.75 -7.59 -21.51
CA VAL A 336 -2.07 -7.21 -22.02
C VAL A 336 -2.09 -5.72 -22.37
N MET A 337 -1.56 -4.89 -21.48
CA MET A 337 -1.50 -3.44 -21.71
C MET A 337 -0.63 -3.10 -22.93
N LEU A 338 0.54 -3.75 -23.09
CA LEU A 338 1.41 -3.58 -24.24
C LEU A 338 0.71 -3.98 -25.55
N ALA A 339 -0.03 -5.09 -25.54
CA ALA A 339 -0.82 -5.53 -26.71
C ALA A 339 -1.89 -4.50 -27.09
N MET A 340 -2.43 -3.77 -26.13
CA MET A 340 -3.47 -2.76 -26.34
C MET A 340 -2.92 -1.37 -26.67
N VAL A 341 -1.64 -1.07 -26.46
CA VAL A 341 -1.06 0.30 -26.62
C VAL A 341 -1.41 0.91 -27.95
N LYS A 342 -1.17 0.21 -29.06
CA LYS A 342 -1.43 0.74 -30.40
C LYS A 342 -2.91 1.05 -30.66
N TRP A 343 -3.81 0.27 -30.10
CA TRP A 343 -5.24 0.51 -30.16
C TRP A 343 -5.64 1.72 -29.33
N LEU A 344 -5.15 1.77 -28.06
CA LEU A 344 -5.41 2.88 -27.17
C LEU A 344 -4.89 4.22 -27.72
N GLU A 345 -3.73 4.24 -28.34
CA GLU A 345 -3.17 5.43 -28.97
C GLU A 345 -4.02 5.92 -30.14
N ARG A 346 -4.67 5.02 -30.93
CA ARG A 346 -5.59 5.40 -31.98
C ARG A 346 -6.88 6.03 -31.45
N VAL A 347 -7.39 5.51 -30.32
CA VAL A 347 -8.61 6.03 -29.69
C VAL A 347 -8.36 7.37 -28.99
N THR A 348 -7.11 7.70 -28.65
CA THR A 348 -6.73 8.95 -27.95
C THR A 348 -6.33 10.09 -28.89
N LYS A 349 -6.11 9.79 -30.18
CA LYS A 349 -5.90 10.79 -31.26
C LYS A 349 -7.23 11.33 -31.72
#